data_e695adf2a99d5d9fa78f94b53d8b9642
#
_entry.id   e695adf2a99d5d9fa78f94b53d8b9642
#
_cell.length_a   1.000
_cell.length_b   1.000
_cell.length_c   1.000
_cell.angle_alpha   90.00
_cell.angle_beta   90.00
_cell.angle_gamma   90.00
#
_symmetry.space_group_name_H-M   'P 1'
#
loop_
_entity.id
_entity.type
_entity.pdbx_description
1 polymer ?
#
loop_
_entity_poly.entity_id
_entity_poly.type
_entity_poly.pdbx_seq_one_letter_code
_entity_poly.pdbx_strand_id
1 'polypeptide(L)'
;MSSLQQRGNGMSHAIHFSEYLLVAHPGVDLHDKILGEQEYFSMHYLERTAIKMKPHIELASFQAREEMEPTLIRWMHRIISRQQAFSCTLNNFSGFPPDTLYLRIPEPEAIKRLAAELEQLNDYVTTNNCPAIRINTKPMVSVAKKLTESNYLRAMLDFSQRSFYEIFEVKELLLLRRNHAFDGYKQVNKFVLQPG
;
A
#
# COMPACT_ATOMS: atom_id res chain seq x y z
N MET A 1 59.51 9.31 23.88
CA MET A 1 58.47 8.29 24.11
C MET A 1 57.13 8.91 23.70
N SER A 2 56.72 8.71 22.48
CA SER A 2 55.50 9.28 21.91
C SER A 2 54.49 8.16 21.66
N SER A 3 53.40 8.19 22.44
CA SER A 3 52.28 7.27 22.34
C SER A 3 51.35 7.77 21.23
N LEU A 4 51.30 7.06 20.10
CA LEU A 4 50.31 7.25 19.04
C LEU A 4 49.01 6.60 19.50
N GLN A 5 48.01 7.41 19.84
CA GLN A 5 46.61 6.96 19.99
C GLN A 5 46.03 6.80 18.60
N GLN A 6 45.78 5.57 18.20
CA GLN A 6 44.91 5.22 17.06
C GLN A 6 43.48 5.54 17.46
N ARG A 7 42.93 6.61 16.89
CA ARG A 7 41.48 6.86 16.88
C ARG A 7 40.85 5.92 15.85
N GLY A 8 40.21 4.85 16.31
CA GLY A 8 39.37 4.03 15.51
C GLY A 8 38.14 4.83 15.03
N ASN A 9 38.12 5.17 13.74
CA ASN A 9 36.96 5.75 13.08
C ASN A 9 35.93 4.63 12.93
N GLY A 10 35.09 4.42 13.92
CA GLY A 10 33.88 3.60 13.79
C GLY A 10 32.90 4.31 12.87
N MET A 11 32.95 4.03 11.57
CA MET A 11 31.87 4.37 10.66
C MET A 11 30.63 3.59 11.12
N SER A 12 29.75 4.25 11.87
CA SER A 12 28.39 3.80 12.08
C SER A 12 27.71 3.79 10.71
N HIS A 13 27.68 2.62 10.05
CA HIS A 13 26.81 2.44 8.89
C HIS A 13 25.37 2.61 9.38
N ALA A 14 24.78 3.77 9.07
CA ALA A 14 23.36 3.98 9.31
C ALA A 14 22.60 2.84 8.62
N ILE A 15 21.87 2.06 9.41
CA ILE A 15 21.04 0.97 8.87
C ILE A 15 19.98 1.62 7.98
N HIS A 16 20.07 1.35 6.68
CA HIS A 16 19.12 1.88 5.70
C HIS A 16 17.98 0.87 5.51
N PHE A 17 16.75 1.32 5.77
CA PHE A 17 15.55 0.54 5.50
C PHE A 17 14.88 1.03 4.22
N SER A 18 14.53 0.09 3.35
CA SER A 18 13.58 0.34 2.27
C SER A 18 12.15 0.15 2.76
N GLU A 19 11.22 0.92 2.22
CA GLU A 19 9.80 0.77 2.49
C GLU A 19 9.16 -0.12 1.44
N TYR A 20 8.34 -1.05 1.90
CA TYR A 20 7.62 -2.02 1.07
C TYR A 20 6.12 -1.88 1.24
N LEU A 21 5.39 -2.01 0.13
CA LEU A 21 3.94 -2.14 0.10
C LEU A 21 3.56 -3.41 -0.64
N LEU A 22 2.70 -4.22 -0.05
CA LEU A 22 2.02 -5.30 -0.77
C LEU A 22 0.62 -4.82 -1.12
N VAL A 23 0.31 -4.82 -2.42
CA VAL A 23 -0.91 -4.21 -2.94
C VAL A 23 -1.60 -5.11 -3.96
N ALA A 24 -2.94 -5.00 -4.05
CA ALA A 24 -3.72 -5.46 -5.17
C ALA A 24 -4.04 -4.27 -6.08
N HIS A 25 -3.87 -4.46 -7.40
CA HIS A 25 -4.24 -3.46 -8.39
C HIS A 25 -5.56 -3.82 -9.04
N PRO A 26 -6.45 -2.85 -9.25
CA PRO A 26 -7.58 -3.02 -10.14
C PRO A 26 -7.08 -3.26 -11.58
N GLY A 27 -7.84 -4.00 -12.37
CA GLY A 27 -7.54 -4.16 -13.79
C GLY A 27 -7.48 -2.81 -14.53
N VAL A 28 -6.92 -2.80 -15.74
CA VAL A 28 -6.61 -1.56 -16.49
C VAL A 28 -7.84 -0.65 -16.62
N ASP A 29 -8.99 -1.19 -17.05
CA ASP A 29 -10.21 -0.40 -17.27
C ASP A 29 -10.71 0.26 -15.97
N LEU A 30 -10.67 -0.48 -14.85
CA LEU A 30 -11.08 0.05 -13.55
C LEU A 30 -10.06 1.05 -13.00
N HIS A 31 -8.78 0.81 -13.25
CA HIS A 31 -7.72 1.75 -12.91
C HIS A 31 -7.96 3.12 -13.55
N ASP A 32 -8.30 3.14 -14.85
CA ASP A 32 -8.55 4.38 -15.58
C ASP A 32 -9.81 5.11 -15.08
N LYS A 33 -10.87 4.36 -14.73
CA LYS A 33 -12.06 4.95 -14.10
C LYS A 33 -11.72 5.63 -12.77
N ILE A 34 -10.90 4.97 -11.93
CA ILE A 34 -10.49 5.55 -10.64
C ILE A 34 -9.57 6.76 -10.84
N LEU A 35 -8.68 6.71 -11.82
CA LEU A 35 -7.86 7.88 -12.19
C LEU A 35 -8.74 9.08 -12.61
N GLY A 36 -9.81 8.82 -13.37
CA GLY A 36 -10.79 9.87 -13.73
C GLY A 36 -11.41 10.54 -12.50
N GLU A 37 -11.73 9.79 -11.45
CA GLU A 37 -12.23 10.35 -10.19
C GLU A 37 -11.16 11.16 -9.43
N GLN A 38 -9.91 10.70 -9.45
CA GLN A 38 -8.78 11.44 -8.86
C GLN A 38 -8.48 12.74 -9.63
N GLU A 39 -8.58 12.72 -10.96
CA GLU A 39 -8.42 13.90 -11.81
C GLU A 39 -9.56 14.89 -11.59
N TYR A 40 -10.81 14.41 -11.56
CA TYR A 40 -11.96 15.24 -11.22
C TYR A 40 -11.73 15.94 -9.88
N PHE A 41 -11.35 15.18 -8.85
CA PHE A 41 -11.05 15.73 -7.53
C PHE A 41 -9.96 16.81 -7.61
N SER A 42 -8.85 16.50 -8.28
CA SER A 42 -7.71 17.42 -8.38
C SER A 42 -8.05 18.74 -9.05
N MET A 43 -8.88 18.70 -10.11
CA MET A 43 -9.32 19.90 -10.82
C MET A 43 -10.29 20.73 -9.99
N HIS A 44 -11.25 20.11 -9.29
CA HIS A 44 -12.29 20.84 -8.56
C HIS A 44 -11.84 21.40 -7.20
N TYR A 45 -10.87 20.75 -6.58
CA TYR A 45 -10.37 21.14 -5.26
C TYR A 45 -8.95 21.73 -5.28
N LEU A 46 -8.35 21.85 -6.47
CA LEU A 46 -6.98 22.36 -6.69
C LEU A 46 -5.90 21.59 -5.89
N GLU A 47 -6.16 20.31 -5.64
CA GLU A 47 -5.30 19.42 -4.86
C GLU A 47 -4.56 18.43 -5.76
N ARG A 48 -3.33 18.74 -6.11
CA ARG A 48 -2.52 17.90 -7.01
C ARG A 48 -2.00 16.62 -6.37
N THR A 49 -2.15 16.44 -5.05
CA THR A 49 -1.68 15.26 -4.34
C THR A 49 -2.48 14.00 -4.72
N ALA A 50 -3.74 14.12 -5.10
CA ALA A 50 -4.59 13.01 -5.52
C ALA A 50 -4.01 12.28 -6.75
N ILE A 51 -3.57 13.03 -7.77
CA ILE A 51 -3.08 12.47 -9.04
C ILE A 51 -1.77 11.65 -8.89
N LYS A 52 -1.01 11.86 -7.82
CA LYS A 52 0.26 11.15 -7.60
C LYS A 52 0.09 9.74 -7.08
N MET A 53 -1.12 9.35 -6.71
CA MET A 53 -1.43 8.07 -6.11
C MET A 53 -2.02 7.13 -7.16
N LYS A 54 -1.24 6.16 -7.62
CA LYS A 54 -1.79 5.09 -8.45
C LYS A 54 -2.86 4.33 -7.67
N PRO A 55 -4.06 4.08 -8.25
CA PRO A 55 -5.11 3.32 -7.60
C PRO A 55 -4.63 1.93 -7.17
N HIS A 56 -4.77 1.59 -5.90
CA HIS A 56 -4.43 0.27 -5.36
C HIS A 56 -5.16 0.01 -4.04
N ILE A 57 -5.24 -1.25 -3.67
CA ILE A 57 -5.66 -1.69 -2.34
C ILE A 57 -4.40 -2.14 -1.60
N GLU A 58 -4.04 -1.44 -0.53
CA GLU A 58 -2.93 -1.85 0.34
C GLU A 58 -3.37 -3.02 1.22
N LEU A 59 -2.59 -4.10 1.23
CA LEU A 59 -2.77 -5.24 2.13
C LEU A 59 -1.86 -5.14 3.35
N ALA A 60 -0.59 -4.79 3.10
CA ALA A 60 0.41 -4.67 4.15
C ALA A 60 1.49 -3.66 3.76
N SER A 61 2.09 -3.05 4.77
CA SER A 61 3.27 -2.19 4.62
C SER A 61 4.33 -2.53 5.67
N PHE A 62 5.60 -2.45 5.30
CA PHE A 62 6.70 -2.75 6.21
C PHE A 62 8.01 -2.10 5.77
N GLN A 63 8.96 -2.10 6.69
CA GLN A 63 10.32 -1.66 6.43
C GLN A 63 11.27 -2.86 6.58
N ALA A 64 12.18 -3.02 5.65
CA ALA A 64 13.19 -4.06 5.71
C ALA A 64 14.48 -3.60 5.00
N ARG A 65 15.60 -4.23 5.36
CA ARG A 65 16.84 -4.05 4.62
C ARG A 65 16.74 -4.74 3.28
N GLU A 66 17.34 -4.17 2.26
CA GLU A 66 17.27 -4.67 0.88
C GLU A 66 17.79 -6.12 0.76
N GLU A 67 18.80 -6.48 1.53
CA GLU A 67 19.34 -7.84 1.58
C GLU A 67 18.34 -8.91 2.06
N MET A 68 17.27 -8.52 2.76
CA MET A 68 16.21 -9.41 3.22
C MET A 68 15.17 -9.70 2.12
N GLU A 69 15.12 -8.88 1.08
CA GLU A 69 14.10 -8.94 0.03
C GLU A 69 13.95 -10.32 -0.62
N PRO A 70 15.04 -11.03 -1.01
CA PRO A 70 14.89 -12.36 -1.62
C PRO A 70 14.22 -13.39 -0.68
N THR A 71 14.49 -13.30 0.62
CA THR A 71 13.88 -14.18 1.62
C THR A 71 12.42 -13.83 1.85
N LEU A 72 12.09 -12.55 1.98
CA LEU A 72 10.72 -12.05 2.12
C LEU A 72 9.86 -12.46 0.91
N ILE A 73 10.37 -12.28 -0.31
CA ILE A 73 9.69 -12.69 -1.55
C ILE A 73 9.40 -14.19 -1.54
N ARG A 74 10.36 -15.01 -1.15
CA ARG A 74 10.19 -16.48 -1.10
C ARG A 74 9.12 -16.91 -0.10
N TRP A 75 9.07 -16.27 1.08
CA TRP A 75 8.05 -16.54 2.07
C TRP A 75 6.68 -16.05 1.63
N MET A 76 6.60 -14.85 1.08
CA MET A 76 5.35 -14.33 0.51
C MET A 76 4.82 -15.23 -0.61
N HIS A 77 5.68 -15.73 -1.49
CA HIS A 77 5.29 -16.72 -2.50
C HIS A 77 4.64 -17.95 -1.88
N ARG A 78 5.23 -18.50 -0.80
CA ARG A 78 4.69 -19.69 -0.13
C ARG A 78 3.32 -19.43 0.49
N ILE A 79 3.08 -18.23 1.01
CA ILE A 79 1.81 -17.85 1.64
C ILE A 79 0.76 -17.58 0.54
N ILE A 80 1.10 -16.71 -0.42
CA ILE A 80 0.15 -16.19 -1.41
C ILE A 80 -0.23 -17.23 -2.44
N SER A 81 0.69 -18.11 -2.85
CA SER A 81 0.40 -19.19 -3.80
C SER A 81 -0.59 -20.26 -3.31
N ARG A 82 -0.98 -20.21 -2.03
CA ARG A 82 -2.01 -21.08 -1.46
C ARG A 82 -3.38 -20.42 -1.41
N GLN A 83 -3.47 -19.14 -1.73
CA GLN A 83 -4.69 -18.36 -1.67
C GLN A 83 -5.37 -18.36 -3.05
N GLN A 84 -6.69 -18.43 -3.05
CA GLN A 84 -7.48 -18.35 -4.28
C GLN A 84 -7.72 -16.91 -4.70
N ALA A 85 -7.83 -16.70 -6.01
CA ALA A 85 -8.35 -15.46 -6.58
C ALA A 85 -9.75 -15.19 -6.03
N PHE A 86 -10.12 -13.94 -5.85
CA PHE A 86 -11.39 -13.55 -5.28
C PHE A 86 -11.93 -12.26 -5.91
N SER A 87 -13.25 -12.13 -5.92
CA SER A 87 -13.93 -10.92 -6.36
C SER A 87 -13.83 -9.83 -5.30
N CYS A 88 -13.61 -8.60 -5.75
CA CYS A 88 -13.59 -7.40 -4.92
C CYS A 88 -14.57 -6.37 -5.49
N THR A 89 -15.48 -5.88 -4.66
CA THR A 89 -16.46 -4.85 -5.02
C THR A 89 -15.98 -3.49 -4.50
N LEU A 90 -15.99 -2.48 -5.38
CA LEU A 90 -15.90 -1.08 -4.99
C LEU A 90 -17.30 -0.48 -5.04
N ASN A 91 -17.77 0.12 -3.94
CA ASN A 91 -19.13 0.63 -3.85
C ASN A 91 -19.16 1.99 -3.17
N ASN A 92 -19.36 3.01 -3.99
CA ASN A 92 -19.48 4.40 -3.59
C ASN A 92 -18.29 4.96 -2.81
N PHE A 93 -18.32 6.27 -2.65
CA PHE A 93 -17.32 7.02 -1.92
C PHE A 93 -17.62 7.06 -0.42
N SER A 94 -16.58 7.22 0.36
CA SER A 94 -16.66 7.43 1.81
C SER A 94 -15.47 8.25 2.26
N GLY A 95 -15.51 8.73 3.50
CA GLY A 95 -14.44 9.55 4.05
C GLY A 95 -13.90 9.01 5.36
N PHE A 96 -12.61 9.26 5.56
CA PHE A 96 -11.93 9.12 6.84
C PHE A 96 -11.59 10.52 7.33
N PRO A 97 -12.35 11.06 8.33
CA PRO A 97 -12.03 12.37 8.85
C PRO A 97 -10.61 12.44 9.42
N PRO A 98 -9.92 13.56 9.32
CA PRO A 98 -10.38 14.81 8.67
C PRO A 98 -9.93 14.98 7.22
N ASP A 99 -9.29 13.96 6.58
CA ASP A 99 -8.41 14.27 5.46
C ASP A 99 -8.40 13.25 4.31
N THR A 100 -9.19 12.19 4.36
CA THR A 100 -9.10 11.11 3.34
C THR A 100 -10.46 10.83 2.71
N LEU A 101 -10.51 10.89 1.37
CA LEU A 101 -11.63 10.44 0.53
C LEU A 101 -11.24 9.13 -0.17
N TYR A 102 -12.13 8.13 -0.16
CA TYR A 102 -11.84 6.81 -0.72
C TYR A 102 -13.09 6.10 -1.27
N LEU A 103 -12.85 5.09 -2.12
CA LEU A 103 -13.86 4.11 -2.54
C LEU A 103 -13.91 2.96 -1.54
N ARG A 104 -15.13 2.62 -1.11
CA ARG A 104 -15.37 1.57 -0.11
C ARG A 104 -15.25 0.18 -0.72
N ILE A 105 -14.78 -0.75 0.09
CA ILE A 105 -14.85 -2.18 -0.13
C ILE A 105 -15.83 -2.72 0.91
N PRO A 106 -17.12 -2.99 0.55
CA PRO A 106 -18.14 -3.40 1.53
C PRO A 106 -17.86 -4.77 2.13
N GLU A 107 -17.27 -5.68 1.36
CA GLU A 107 -16.98 -7.07 1.75
C GLU A 107 -15.45 -7.32 1.74
N PRO A 108 -14.72 -6.83 2.75
CA PRO A 108 -13.26 -6.86 2.77
C PRO A 108 -12.67 -8.18 3.28
N GLU A 109 -13.48 -9.19 3.61
CA GLU A 109 -13.07 -10.38 4.38
C GLU A 109 -12.00 -11.20 3.67
N ALA A 110 -12.10 -11.36 2.33
CA ALA A 110 -11.07 -12.07 1.56
C ALA A 110 -9.71 -11.36 1.61
N ILE A 111 -9.72 -10.02 1.47
CA ILE A 111 -8.51 -9.20 1.57
C ILE A 111 -7.91 -9.27 2.98
N LYS A 112 -8.76 -9.16 4.01
CA LYS A 112 -8.32 -9.22 5.41
C LYS A 112 -7.72 -10.56 5.78
N ARG A 113 -8.33 -11.68 5.34
CA ARG A 113 -7.78 -13.02 5.55
C ARG A 113 -6.41 -13.18 4.91
N LEU A 114 -6.30 -12.78 3.64
CA LEU A 114 -5.02 -12.83 2.93
C LEU A 114 -3.96 -11.95 3.62
N ALA A 115 -4.34 -10.74 4.04
CA ALA A 115 -3.43 -9.84 4.75
C ALA A 115 -2.99 -10.43 6.11
N ALA A 116 -3.89 -11.07 6.86
CA ALA A 116 -3.57 -11.70 8.15
C ALA A 116 -2.56 -12.84 8.01
N GLU A 117 -2.59 -13.61 6.91
CA GLU A 117 -1.60 -14.66 6.65
C GLU A 117 -0.15 -14.11 6.59
N LEU A 118 0.00 -12.82 6.26
CA LEU A 118 1.31 -12.18 6.21
C LEU A 118 1.91 -11.89 7.60
N GLU A 119 1.12 -12.00 8.67
CA GLU A 119 1.63 -11.88 10.04
C GLU A 119 2.70 -12.94 10.35
N GLN A 120 2.68 -14.08 9.66
CA GLN A 120 3.71 -15.12 9.74
C GLN A 120 5.12 -14.61 9.40
N LEU A 121 5.22 -13.47 8.68
CA LEU A 121 6.51 -12.86 8.37
C LEU A 121 7.08 -12.01 9.51
N ASN A 122 6.27 -11.69 10.52
CA ASN A 122 6.66 -10.78 11.60
C ASN A 122 7.87 -11.28 12.38
N ASP A 123 7.93 -12.57 12.69
CA ASP A 123 9.06 -13.14 13.44
C ASP A 123 10.38 -12.94 12.68
N TYR A 124 10.37 -13.17 11.38
CA TYR A 124 11.56 -12.96 10.56
C TYR A 124 11.96 -11.49 10.50
N VAL A 125 10.98 -10.59 10.31
CA VAL A 125 11.23 -9.16 10.19
C VAL A 125 11.76 -8.58 11.51
N THR A 126 11.11 -8.89 12.63
CA THR A 126 11.49 -8.35 13.95
C THR A 126 12.79 -8.95 14.50
N THR A 127 13.05 -10.24 14.27
CA THR A 127 14.33 -10.88 14.63
C THR A 127 15.51 -10.24 13.89
N ASN A 128 15.27 -9.66 12.71
CA ASN A 128 16.27 -8.91 11.94
C ASN A 128 16.30 -7.42 12.29
N ASN A 129 15.77 -7.01 13.45
CA ASN A 129 15.74 -5.62 13.94
C ASN A 129 15.00 -4.64 12.99
N CYS A 130 13.99 -5.13 12.26
CA CYS A 130 13.09 -4.30 11.48
C CYS A 130 11.78 -4.09 12.23
N PRO A 131 11.05 -2.97 11.99
CA PRO A 131 9.73 -2.76 12.54
C PRO A 131 8.75 -3.86 12.11
N ALA A 132 7.78 -4.21 12.98
CA ALA A 132 6.75 -5.16 12.65
C ALA A 132 5.94 -4.75 11.40
N ILE A 133 5.47 -5.76 10.67
CA ILE A 133 4.62 -5.55 9.48
C ILE A 133 3.30 -4.92 9.93
N ARG A 134 2.87 -3.89 9.21
CA ARG A 134 1.57 -3.27 9.39
C ARG A 134 0.57 -3.92 8.46
N ILE A 135 -0.35 -4.68 9.01
CA ILE A 135 -1.46 -5.27 8.26
C ILE A 135 -2.58 -4.24 8.12
N ASN A 136 -3.06 -4.04 6.90
CA ASN A 136 -4.17 -3.13 6.65
C ASN A 136 -5.51 -3.78 7.01
N THR A 137 -6.10 -3.34 8.12
CA THR A 137 -7.39 -3.84 8.61
C THR A 137 -8.60 -3.13 7.98
N LYS A 138 -8.36 -2.05 7.23
CA LYS A 138 -9.40 -1.23 6.57
C LYS A 138 -9.07 -1.04 5.09
N PRO A 139 -9.15 -2.10 4.26
CA PRO A 139 -8.82 -2.00 2.86
C PRO A 139 -9.78 -1.04 2.13
N MET A 140 -9.22 -0.20 1.30
CA MET A 140 -9.94 0.81 0.52
C MET A 140 -9.10 1.22 -0.69
N VAL A 141 -9.70 1.89 -1.67
CA VAL A 141 -8.96 2.57 -2.73
C VAL A 141 -9.03 4.08 -2.50
N SER A 142 -7.91 4.70 -2.22
CA SER A 142 -7.87 6.14 -1.93
C SER A 142 -8.08 6.96 -3.20
N VAL A 143 -8.97 7.95 -3.11
CA VAL A 143 -9.17 8.97 -4.13
C VAL A 143 -8.32 10.20 -3.82
N ALA A 144 -8.33 10.66 -2.57
CA ALA A 144 -7.50 11.77 -2.11
C ALA A 144 -7.12 11.59 -0.63
N LYS A 145 -5.92 12.02 -0.26
CA LYS A 145 -5.41 11.97 1.12
C LYS A 145 -4.75 13.28 1.49
N LYS A 146 -4.61 13.52 2.80
CA LYS A 146 -3.96 14.71 3.37
C LYS A 146 -4.67 16.00 2.95
N LEU A 147 -5.99 15.96 2.90
CA LEU A 147 -6.82 17.11 2.59
C LEU A 147 -6.81 18.10 3.74
N THR A 148 -7.04 19.37 3.43
CA THR A 148 -7.47 20.32 4.45
C THR A 148 -8.89 19.94 4.90
N GLU A 149 -9.24 20.25 6.14
CA GLU A 149 -10.59 19.99 6.67
C GLU A 149 -11.69 20.61 5.79
N SER A 150 -11.46 21.82 5.31
CA SER A 150 -12.40 22.52 4.40
C SER A 150 -12.58 21.75 3.09
N ASN A 151 -11.49 21.30 2.44
CA ASN A 151 -11.59 20.52 1.21
C ASN A 151 -12.22 19.15 1.45
N TYR A 152 -11.92 18.52 2.61
CA TYR A 152 -12.53 17.27 2.99
C TYR A 152 -14.06 17.39 3.13
N LEU A 153 -14.55 18.39 3.85
CA LEU A 153 -15.99 18.58 4.06
C LEU A 153 -16.72 18.87 2.75
N ARG A 154 -16.15 19.74 1.90
CA ARG A 154 -16.73 20.05 0.59
C ARG A 154 -16.74 18.82 -0.32
N ALA A 155 -15.64 18.07 -0.37
CA ALA A 155 -15.54 16.85 -1.16
C ALA A 155 -16.53 15.79 -0.70
N MET A 156 -16.72 15.63 0.60
CA MET A 156 -17.70 14.67 1.14
C MET A 156 -19.14 15.00 0.73
N LEU A 157 -19.51 16.30 0.69
CA LEU A 157 -20.82 16.73 0.21
C LEU A 157 -21.01 16.42 -1.29
N ASP A 158 -20.02 16.70 -2.13
CA ASP A 158 -20.04 16.43 -3.57
C ASP A 158 -20.04 14.92 -3.86
N PHE A 159 -19.07 14.20 -3.34
CA PHE A 159 -18.91 12.78 -3.61
C PHE A 159 -20.01 11.89 -2.99
N SER A 160 -20.73 12.38 -1.98
CA SER A 160 -21.92 11.69 -1.45
C SER A 160 -23.08 11.63 -2.46
N GLN A 161 -23.11 12.54 -3.45
CA GLN A 161 -24.11 12.57 -4.52
C GLN A 161 -23.69 11.76 -5.74
N ARG A 162 -22.46 11.29 -5.79
CA ARG A 162 -21.92 10.50 -6.90
C ARG A 162 -22.07 9.02 -6.60
N SER A 163 -22.27 8.22 -7.63
CA SER A 163 -22.32 6.77 -7.53
C SER A 163 -21.10 6.16 -8.22
N PHE A 164 -20.54 5.14 -7.59
CA PHE A 164 -19.47 4.31 -8.13
C PHE A 164 -19.73 2.86 -7.75
N TYR A 165 -19.83 1.99 -8.74
CA TYR A 165 -20.03 0.55 -8.50
C TYR A 165 -19.24 -0.24 -9.52
N GLU A 166 -18.25 -1.00 -9.07
CA GLU A 166 -17.43 -1.85 -9.93
C GLU A 166 -17.05 -3.13 -9.18
N ILE A 167 -16.97 -4.21 -9.93
CA ILE A 167 -16.50 -5.51 -9.43
C ILE A 167 -15.30 -5.92 -10.27
N PHE A 168 -14.24 -6.37 -9.62
CA PHE A 168 -13.07 -6.91 -10.29
C PHE A 168 -12.50 -8.11 -9.53
N GLU A 169 -11.75 -8.93 -10.23
CA GLU A 169 -11.10 -10.09 -9.65
C GLU A 169 -9.66 -9.77 -9.27
N VAL A 170 -9.31 -10.05 -8.02
CA VAL A 170 -7.93 -9.98 -7.53
C VAL A 170 -7.27 -11.32 -7.83
N LYS A 171 -6.42 -11.35 -8.86
CA LYS A 171 -5.67 -12.54 -9.33
C LYS A 171 -4.21 -12.49 -8.94
N GLU A 172 -3.72 -11.31 -8.64
CA GLU A 172 -2.31 -11.09 -8.36
C GLU A 172 -2.09 -9.97 -7.34
N LEU A 173 -0.98 -10.04 -6.63
CA LEU A 173 -0.51 -8.99 -5.75
C LEU A 173 0.86 -8.52 -6.22
N LEU A 174 1.12 -7.24 -6.03
CA LEU A 174 2.40 -6.62 -6.36
C LEU A 174 3.12 -6.21 -5.07
N LEU A 175 4.40 -6.56 -4.99
CA LEU A 175 5.31 -6.01 -3.99
C LEU A 175 6.00 -4.80 -4.60
N LEU A 176 5.79 -3.68 -3.96
CA LEU A 176 6.38 -2.39 -4.33
C LEU A 176 7.44 -2.00 -3.31
N ARG A 177 8.52 -1.37 -3.75
CA ARG A 177 9.60 -0.86 -2.89
C ARG A 177 9.93 0.59 -3.23
N ARG A 178 10.26 1.38 -2.21
CA ARG A 178 10.98 2.65 -2.36
C ARG A 178 12.11 2.73 -1.35
N ASN A 179 13.19 3.37 -1.72
CA ASN A 179 14.37 3.48 -0.85
C ASN A 179 14.30 4.73 0.03
N HIS A 180 13.68 5.80 -0.44
CA HIS A 180 13.51 7.04 0.31
C HIS A 180 12.06 7.54 0.24
N ALA A 181 11.65 8.32 1.23
CA ALA A 181 10.28 8.83 1.34
C ALA A 181 9.83 9.68 0.13
N PHE A 182 10.77 10.26 -0.61
CA PHE A 182 10.48 11.07 -1.81
C PHE A 182 10.55 10.28 -3.11
N ASP A 183 11.01 9.04 -3.07
CA ASP A 183 11.08 8.18 -4.26
C ASP A 183 9.69 7.66 -4.63
N GLY A 184 9.47 7.45 -5.94
CA GLY A 184 8.35 6.68 -6.42
C GLY A 184 8.53 5.18 -6.08
N TYR A 185 7.44 4.51 -5.75
CA TYR A 185 7.46 3.06 -5.60
C TYR A 185 7.76 2.36 -6.92
N LYS A 186 8.62 1.35 -6.88
CA LYS A 186 8.96 0.46 -7.99
C LYS A 186 8.48 -0.95 -7.67
N GLN A 187 7.93 -1.63 -8.65
CA GLN A 187 7.56 -3.04 -8.51
C GLN A 187 8.84 -3.88 -8.43
N VAL A 188 8.95 -4.70 -7.38
CA VAL A 188 10.06 -5.63 -7.18
C VAL A 188 9.64 -7.08 -7.36
N ASN A 189 8.37 -7.40 -7.15
CA ASN A 189 7.83 -8.74 -7.41
C ASN A 189 6.33 -8.73 -7.71
N LYS A 190 5.86 -9.83 -8.32
CA LYS A 190 4.46 -10.15 -8.54
C LYS A 190 4.17 -11.56 -8.02
N PHE A 191 3.05 -11.71 -7.30
CA PHE A 191 2.57 -12.97 -6.77
C PHE A 191 1.22 -13.28 -7.40
N VAL A 192 1.06 -14.47 -7.95
CA VAL A 192 -0.17 -14.94 -8.57
C VAL A 192 -0.93 -15.82 -7.57
N LEU A 193 -2.24 -15.55 -7.42
CA LEU A 193 -3.16 -16.37 -6.63
C LEU A 193 -3.60 -17.59 -7.46
N GLN A 194 -4.06 -18.63 -6.78
CA GLN A 194 -4.65 -19.79 -7.46
C GLN A 194 -5.95 -19.38 -8.18
N PRO A 195 -6.28 -19.98 -9.33
CA PRO A 195 -7.60 -19.78 -9.92
C PRO A 195 -8.71 -20.10 -8.91
N GLY A 196 -9.74 -19.25 -8.87
CA GLY A 196 -10.92 -19.44 -8.02
C GLY A 196 -11.91 -20.43 -8.61
#